data_91865b94769668c1080ebfc3dce1f511
#
_entry.id   91865b94769668c1080ebfc3dce1f511
#
_cell.length_a   1.000
_cell.length_b   1.000
_cell.length_c   1.000
_cell.angle_alpha   90.00
_cell.angle_beta   90.00
_cell.angle_gamma   90.00
#
_symmetry.space_group_name_H-M   'P 1'
#
loop_
_entity.id
_entity.type
_entity.pdbx_description
1 polymer ?
#
loop_
_entity_poly.entity_id
_entity_poly.type
_entity_poly.pdbx_seq_one_letter_code
_entity_poly.pdbx_strand_id
1 'polypeptide(L)'
;MADLYQLQRAMRAMRQSAFQRGALAILDLGSTKIGCLILRFDGLDPSLDSDQVGSLAGQSSFQVVGSAITRSRGIEFGEISSMQEAERAIRTVLQSAQKMANLRVDHLIACFSGGGPRSYGLNGVVKIENQIVRDEDIARVLSSCDLPDIGDGREILHAQPVNFALDHRSGLVDPRGQIGNNLDVDLHMLTVRAKTIRDLAHCVKRCDLELAGVASAAYVSGRSTLVEDEQELGAVCIDFGGGSTSYSIFLKKHMIFAGSIMLGGNHVTRDISLGLQVPTAVAEKIKTRNGGLIATGIDDRDLIEVGGETGDWEHDRRTVTRSELIGIMRPRIEEILEDVRAQLEIAGFYELKSQKFVLTGGTSQTPGLDTLASRILGQQVRIGRPLRIHRLPQAYSGSSCSALVGLALFAAHPQDEWWDFELPNTSYSSRTVRKAVRWLRENW
;
A
#
# COMPACT_ATOMS: atom_id res chain seq x y z
N MET A 1 -15.16 -0.23 18.27
CA MET A 1 -14.10 0.78 18.36
C MET A 1 -12.93 0.36 19.23
N ALA A 2 -13.15 0.00 20.51
CA ALA A 2 -12.06 -0.43 21.39
C ALA A 2 -11.23 -1.60 20.82
N ASP A 3 -11.85 -2.52 20.08
CA ASP A 3 -11.17 -3.68 19.52
C ASP A 3 -10.18 -3.31 18.40
N LEU A 4 -10.54 -2.35 17.55
CA LEU A 4 -9.71 -1.89 16.41
C LEU A 4 -8.47 -1.13 16.90
N TYR A 5 -8.66 -0.24 17.86
CA TYR A 5 -7.59 0.50 18.51
C TYR A 5 -6.60 -0.43 19.22
N GLN A 6 -7.10 -1.47 19.88
CA GLN A 6 -6.26 -2.44 20.60
C GLN A 6 -5.38 -3.26 19.64
N LEU A 7 -5.90 -3.68 18.50
CA LEU A 7 -5.15 -4.43 17.49
C LEU A 7 -3.96 -3.61 16.96
N GLN A 8 -4.20 -2.37 16.54
CA GLN A 8 -3.16 -1.50 16.00
C GLN A 8 -2.13 -1.12 17.07
N ARG A 9 -2.56 -0.90 18.31
CA ARG A 9 -1.67 -0.66 19.44
C ARG A 9 -0.79 -1.87 19.76
N ALA A 10 -1.33 -3.09 19.68
CA ALA A 10 -0.56 -4.32 19.83
C ALA A 10 0.49 -4.47 18.72
N MET A 11 0.13 -4.21 17.46
CA MET A 11 1.08 -4.20 16.34
C MET A 11 2.18 -3.14 16.53
N ARG A 12 1.84 -1.96 17.06
CA ARG A 12 2.84 -0.93 17.40
C ARG A 12 3.85 -1.45 18.42
N ALA A 13 3.39 -2.08 19.49
CA ALA A 13 4.27 -2.64 20.51
C ALA A 13 5.19 -3.73 19.95
N MET A 14 4.68 -4.59 19.05
CA MET A 14 5.50 -5.59 18.34
C MET A 14 6.53 -4.93 17.42
N ARG A 15 6.16 -3.84 16.72
CA ARG A 15 7.09 -3.07 15.88
C ARG A 15 8.22 -2.45 16.72
N GLN A 16 7.91 -1.88 17.88
CA GLN A 16 8.91 -1.37 18.82
C GLN A 16 9.86 -2.48 19.29
N SER A 17 9.33 -3.66 19.63
CA SER A 17 10.14 -4.83 19.97
C SER A 17 11.06 -5.26 18.82
N ALA A 18 10.57 -5.23 17.57
CA ALA A 18 11.39 -5.54 16.40
C ALA A 18 12.53 -4.54 16.20
N PHE A 19 12.29 -3.24 16.43
CA PHE A 19 13.34 -2.22 16.39
C PHE A 19 14.39 -2.42 17.47
N GLN A 20 14.01 -2.77 18.69
CA GLN A 20 14.95 -3.10 19.76
C GLN A 20 15.84 -4.32 19.40
N ARG A 21 15.32 -5.28 18.65
CA ARG A 21 16.11 -6.42 18.13
C ARG A 21 16.97 -6.04 16.91
N GLY A 22 16.80 -4.87 16.34
CA GLY A 22 17.59 -4.30 15.25
C GLY A 22 17.29 -4.89 13.86
N ALA A 23 16.29 -5.76 13.70
CA ALA A 23 15.94 -6.35 12.40
C ALA A 23 14.43 -6.62 12.27
N LEU A 24 13.90 -6.40 11.05
CA LEU A 24 12.49 -6.56 10.71
C LEU A 24 12.34 -7.08 9.29
N ALA A 25 11.40 -8.01 9.05
CA ALA A 25 10.99 -8.37 7.70
C ALA A 25 9.87 -7.44 7.21
N ILE A 26 9.88 -7.13 5.92
CA ILE A 26 8.76 -6.52 5.23
C ILE A 26 8.32 -7.40 4.07
N LEU A 27 7.01 -7.46 3.83
CA LEU A 27 6.40 -8.37 2.86
C LEU A 27 5.35 -7.64 2.02
N ASP A 28 5.57 -7.59 0.72
CA ASP A 28 4.58 -7.12 -0.26
C ASP A 28 3.83 -8.32 -0.84
N LEU A 29 2.52 -8.36 -0.61
CA LEU A 29 1.62 -9.44 -1.02
C LEU A 29 0.93 -9.10 -2.35
N GLY A 30 1.67 -9.16 -3.44
CA GLY A 30 1.11 -8.95 -4.77
C GLY A 30 0.47 -10.20 -5.38
N SER A 31 -0.49 -10.02 -6.29
CA SER A 31 -1.16 -11.12 -7.00
C SER A 31 -0.28 -11.81 -8.06
N THR A 32 0.82 -11.20 -8.48
CA THR A 32 1.75 -11.77 -9.47
C THR A 32 3.04 -12.24 -8.81
N LYS A 33 3.54 -11.49 -7.85
CA LYS A 33 4.76 -11.77 -7.10
C LYS A 33 4.61 -11.40 -5.65
N ILE A 34 5.36 -12.09 -4.79
CA ILE A 34 5.54 -11.73 -3.37
C ILE A 34 6.98 -11.27 -3.23
N GLY A 35 7.16 -10.07 -2.66
CA GLY A 35 8.48 -9.50 -2.37
C GLY A 35 8.75 -9.46 -0.87
N CYS A 36 9.98 -9.77 -0.46
CA CYS A 36 10.43 -9.67 0.93
C CYS A 36 11.76 -8.94 1.00
N LEU A 37 11.87 -7.99 1.93
CA LEU A 37 13.14 -7.40 2.34
C LEU A 37 13.36 -7.63 3.83
N ILE A 38 14.61 -7.82 4.22
CA ILE A 38 15.04 -7.77 5.62
C ILE A 38 15.72 -6.42 5.85
N LEU A 39 15.16 -5.64 6.75
CA LEU A 39 15.70 -4.36 7.18
C LEU A 39 16.53 -4.55 8.43
N ARG A 40 17.68 -3.89 8.51
CA ARG A 40 18.46 -3.75 9.72
C ARG A 40 18.53 -2.27 10.08
N PHE A 41 18.28 -1.98 11.35
CA PHE A 41 18.30 -0.65 11.91
C PHE A 41 19.62 -0.49 12.68
N ASP A 42 20.45 0.46 12.23
CA ASP A 42 21.75 0.75 12.83
C ASP A 42 21.59 1.92 13.83
N GLY A 43 22.10 1.78 15.03
CA GLY A 43 22.20 2.88 15.99
C GLY A 43 21.12 3.00 17.05
N LEU A 44 20.29 1.97 17.24
CA LEU A 44 19.42 1.92 18.41
C LEU A 44 20.25 1.56 19.64
N ASP A 45 20.33 2.49 20.59
CA ASP A 45 20.93 2.23 21.90
C ASP A 45 20.00 1.31 22.70
N PRO A 46 20.46 0.11 23.14
CA PRO A 46 19.64 -0.82 23.91
C PRO A 46 19.13 -0.27 25.26
N SER A 47 19.71 0.86 25.71
CA SER A 47 19.33 1.50 26.99
C SER A 47 18.17 2.50 26.87
N LEU A 48 17.66 2.76 25.67
CA LEU A 48 16.57 3.70 25.45
C LEU A 48 15.21 3.08 25.79
N ASP A 49 14.37 3.83 26.48
CA ASP A 49 12.99 3.46 26.79
C ASP A 49 12.16 3.27 25.50
N SER A 50 11.12 2.41 25.58
CA SER A 50 10.27 2.05 24.43
C SER A 50 9.66 3.25 23.71
N ASP A 51 9.34 4.32 24.42
CA ASP A 51 8.76 5.55 23.87
C ASP A 51 9.79 6.38 23.09
N GLN A 52 11.05 6.35 23.53
CA GLN A 52 12.15 7.01 22.82
C GLN A 52 12.55 6.27 21.55
N VAL A 53 12.48 4.93 21.56
CA VAL A 53 12.75 4.10 20.38
C VAL A 53 11.74 4.38 19.26
N GLY A 54 10.46 4.57 19.58
CA GLY A 54 9.44 4.96 18.62
C GLY A 54 9.72 6.31 17.96
N SER A 55 10.21 7.28 18.71
CA SER A 55 10.60 8.61 18.21
C SER A 55 11.90 8.57 17.38
N LEU A 56 12.85 7.74 17.76
CA LEU A 56 14.15 7.59 17.06
C LEU A 56 14.04 6.75 15.77
N ALA A 57 13.05 5.87 15.67
CA ALA A 57 12.80 5.10 14.44
C ALA A 57 12.52 6.03 13.23
N GLY A 58 11.98 7.24 13.49
CA GLY A 58 11.83 8.28 12.47
C GLY A 58 13.14 8.94 12.01
N GLN A 59 14.23 8.77 12.74
CA GLN A 59 15.54 9.40 12.47
C GLN A 59 16.68 8.39 12.21
N SER A 60 16.44 7.09 12.46
CA SER A 60 17.48 6.07 12.31
C SER A 60 17.73 5.69 10.86
N SER A 61 18.99 5.60 10.49
CA SER A 61 19.39 5.01 9.23
C SER A 61 19.08 3.51 9.23
N PHE A 62 18.41 3.04 8.23
CA PHE A 62 18.19 1.61 8.00
C PHE A 62 18.86 1.17 6.71
N GLN A 63 19.13 -0.11 6.61
CA GLN A 63 19.70 -0.71 5.42
C GLN A 63 19.01 -2.03 5.06
N VAL A 64 18.92 -2.31 3.77
CA VAL A 64 18.45 -3.60 3.28
C VAL A 64 19.60 -4.61 3.36
N VAL A 65 19.46 -5.65 4.18
CA VAL A 65 20.47 -6.68 4.36
C VAL A 65 20.09 -8.01 3.69
N GLY A 66 18.82 -8.20 3.36
CA GLY A 66 18.33 -9.37 2.64
C GLY A 66 17.17 -9.01 1.75
N SER A 67 17.05 -9.69 0.60
CA SER A 67 15.97 -9.46 -0.35
C SER A 67 15.65 -10.71 -1.13
N ALA A 68 14.37 -10.94 -1.41
CA ALA A 68 13.91 -12.02 -2.27
C ALA A 68 12.58 -11.66 -2.93
N ILE A 69 12.35 -12.23 -4.11
CA ILE A 69 11.06 -12.19 -4.80
C ILE A 69 10.73 -13.62 -5.23
N THR A 70 9.47 -14.01 -5.08
CA THR A 70 8.95 -15.27 -5.61
C THR A 70 7.67 -15.03 -6.40
N ARG A 71 7.31 -15.97 -7.26
CA ARG A 71 6.01 -15.96 -7.94
C ARG A 71 4.90 -16.10 -6.90
N SER A 72 3.87 -15.29 -7.00
CA SER A 72 2.71 -15.37 -6.13
C SER A 72 1.91 -16.65 -6.39
N ARG A 73 1.46 -17.28 -5.31
CA ARG A 73 0.50 -18.39 -5.33
C ARG A 73 -0.43 -18.21 -4.13
N GLY A 74 -1.71 -18.53 -4.34
CA GLY A 74 -2.73 -18.41 -3.30
C GLY A 74 -3.08 -16.97 -2.91
N ILE A 75 -2.73 -15.99 -3.76
CA ILE A 75 -3.08 -14.58 -3.59
C ILE A 75 -3.73 -14.09 -4.88
N GLU A 76 -4.97 -13.64 -4.78
CA GLU A 76 -5.75 -13.07 -5.87
C GLU A 76 -6.33 -11.73 -5.43
N PHE A 77 -6.32 -10.74 -6.32
CA PHE A 77 -6.84 -9.39 -6.05
C PHE A 77 -6.27 -8.74 -4.76
N GLY A 78 -5.03 -9.12 -4.41
CA GLY A 78 -4.37 -8.64 -3.17
C GLY A 78 -4.91 -9.26 -1.88
N GLU A 79 -5.62 -10.39 -1.94
CA GLU A 79 -6.14 -11.15 -0.81
C GLU A 79 -5.71 -12.60 -0.88
N ILE A 80 -5.66 -13.28 0.27
CA ILE A 80 -5.34 -14.71 0.33
C ILE A 80 -6.54 -15.51 -0.17
N SER A 81 -6.40 -16.17 -1.30
CA SER A 81 -7.39 -17.08 -1.90
C SER A 81 -7.16 -18.54 -1.49
N SER A 82 -5.91 -18.93 -1.26
CA SER A 82 -5.53 -20.25 -0.78
C SER A 82 -4.48 -20.14 0.31
N MET A 83 -4.87 -20.45 1.55
CA MET A 83 -4.00 -20.36 2.73
C MET A 83 -2.72 -21.21 2.59
N GLN A 84 -2.85 -22.44 2.11
CA GLN A 84 -1.70 -23.36 1.99
C GLN A 84 -0.69 -22.91 0.94
N GLU A 85 -1.16 -22.40 -0.21
CA GLU A 85 -0.29 -21.92 -1.27
C GLU A 85 0.39 -20.61 -0.88
N ALA A 86 -0.36 -19.69 -0.25
CA ALA A 86 0.17 -18.43 0.26
C ALA A 86 1.25 -18.68 1.31
N GLU A 87 0.99 -19.57 2.29
CA GLU A 87 1.97 -19.95 3.30
C GLU A 87 3.28 -20.48 2.68
N ARG A 88 3.18 -21.40 1.71
CA ARG A 88 4.37 -21.96 1.03
C ARG A 88 5.16 -20.87 0.31
N ALA A 89 4.47 -19.96 -0.39
CA ALA A 89 5.11 -18.88 -1.11
C ALA A 89 5.78 -17.87 -0.17
N ILE A 90 5.11 -17.51 0.93
CA ILE A 90 5.66 -16.63 1.97
C ILE A 90 6.86 -17.27 2.66
N ARG A 91 6.79 -18.54 3.06
CA ARG A 91 7.94 -19.25 3.64
C ARG A 91 9.14 -19.26 2.68
N THR A 92 8.91 -19.52 1.41
CA THR A 92 9.97 -19.55 0.38
C THR A 92 10.66 -18.21 0.25
N VAL A 93 9.93 -17.12 0.11
CA VAL A 93 10.51 -15.78 -0.05
C VAL A 93 11.22 -15.31 1.22
N LEU A 94 10.63 -15.58 2.37
CA LEU A 94 11.20 -15.24 3.67
C LEU A 94 12.53 -15.97 3.93
N GLN A 95 12.55 -17.31 3.74
CA GLN A 95 13.76 -18.11 3.92
C GLN A 95 14.89 -17.64 2.99
N SER A 96 14.57 -17.29 1.75
CA SER A 96 15.53 -16.77 0.79
C SER A 96 16.10 -15.42 1.24
N ALA A 97 15.25 -14.50 1.70
CA ALA A 97 15.66 -13.18 2.20
C ALA A 97 16.50 -13.31 3.51
N GLN A 98 16.09 -14.16 4.45
CA GLN A 98 16.82 -14.42 5.70
C GLN A 98 18.19 -15.07 5.43
N LYS A 99 18.25 -16.01 4.47
CA LYS A 99 19.51 -16.64 4.06
C LYS A 99 20.49 -15.60 3.50
N MET A 100 20.01 -14.68 2.67
CA MET A 100 20.83 -13.58 2.13
C MET A 100 21.30 -12.64 3.24
N ALA A 101 20.43 -12.31 4.19
CA ALA A 101 20.72 -11.44 5.33
C ALA A 101 21.67 -12.11 6.36
N ASN A 102 21.76 -13.42 6.37
CA ASN A 102 22.34 -14.24 7.45
C ASN A 102 21.73 -13.90 8.84
N LEU A 103 20.43 -13.61 8.86
CA LEU A 103 19.69 -13.22 10.04
C LEU A 103 18.34 -13.98 10.07
N ARG A 104 17.85 -14.28 11.28
CA ARG A 104 16.46 -14.66 11.51
C ARG A 104 15.70 -13.48 12.06
N VAL A 105 14.45 -13.35 11.66
CA VAL A 105 13.52 -12.32 12.14
C VAL A 105 12.27 -13.00 12.67
N ASP A 106 11.69 -12.42 13.72
CA ASP A 106 10.49 -12.92 14.35
C ASP A 106 9.26 -12.05 14.00
N HIS A 107 9.50 -10.84 13.50
CA HIS A 107 8.47 -9.85 13.23
C HIS A 107 8.43 -9.46 11.76
N LEU A 108 7.21 -9.22 11.27
CA LEU A 108 6.92 -8.89 9.88
C LEU A 108 5.96 -7.69 9.79
N ILE A 109 6.23 -6.75 8.90
CA ILE A 109 5.23 -5.78 8.43
C ILE A 109 4.84 -6.16 7.00
N ALA A 110 3.55 -6.15 6.69
CA ALA A 110 3.04 -6.51 5.39
C ALA A 110 2.24 -5.38 4.73
N CYS A 111 2.21 -5.35 3.39
CA CYS A 111 1.23 -4.57 2.65
C CYS A 111 0.43 -5.45 1.68
N PHE A 112 -0.77 -5.00 1.38
CA PHE A 112 -1.69 -5.64 0.44
C PHE A 112 -2.57 -4.59 -0.25
N SER A 113 -3.10 -4.94 -1.42
CA SER A 113 -3.96 -4.06 -2.23
C SER A 113 -5.45 -4.40 -2.16
N GLY A 114 -5.79 -5.54 -1.56
CA GLY A 114 -7.15 -6.05 -1.43
C GLY A 114 -7.94 -5.44 -0.26
N GLY A 115 -8.96 -6.16 0.18
CA GLY A 115 -9.77 -5.76 1.32
C GLY A 115 -10.89 -4.75 1.02
N GLY A 116 -11.00 -4.29 -0.23
CA GLY A 116 -11.98 -3.27 -0.61
C GLY A 116 -11.84 -2.01 0.24
N PRO A 117 -10.72 -1.27 0.12
CA PRO A 117 -10.45 -0.09 0.94
C PRO A 117 -11.55 0.97 0.75
N ARG A 118 -11.91 1.65 1.85
CA ARG A 118 -12.84 2.80 1.87
C ARG A 118 -12.25 3.90 2.70
N SER A 119 -12.21 5.10 2.14
CA SER A 119 -11.72 6.32 2.78
C SER A 119 -12.84 7.13 3.40
N TYR A 120 -12.56 7.71 4.57
CA TYR A 120 -13.44 8.62 5.28
C TYR A 120 -12.63 9.83 5.75
N GLY A 121 -13.14 11.03 5.50
CA GLY A 121 -12.65 12.25 6.10
C GLY A 121 -13.47 12.55 7.36
N LEU A 122 -12.81 12.77 8.48
CA LEU A 122 -13.44 13.08 9.76
C LEU A 122 -12.85 14.38 10.28
N ASN A 123 -13.62 15.09 11.08
CA ASN A 123 -13.15 16.27 11.79
C ASN A 123 -13.54 16.22 13.25
N GLY A 124 -12.72 16.87 14.07
CA GLY A 124 -12.97 17.00 15.51
C GLY A 124 -12.56 18.40 15.98
N VAL A 125 -13.21 18.87 17.03
CA VAL A 125 -12.96 20.18 17.63
C VAL A 125 -13.00 20.08 19.14
N VAL A 126 -12.04 20.69 19.84
CA VAL A 126 -12.04 20.81 21.31
C VAL A 126 -11.59 22.18 21.77
N LYS A 127 -12.08 22.60 22.92
CA LYS A 127 -11.53 23.77 23.63
C LYS A 127 -10.28 23.38 24.43
N ILE A 128 -9.27 24.24 24.37
CA ILE A 128 -8.02 24.12 25.13
C ILE A 128 -8.22 24.77 26.49
N GLU A 129 -8.04 23.99 27.57
CA GLU A 129 -8.31 24.48 28.93
C GLU A 129 -7.24 25.45 29.46
N ASN A 130 -5.98 25.21 29.11
CA ASN A 130 -4.82 25.96 29.63
C ASN A 130 -4.20 26.90 28.59
N GLN A 131 -4.89 27.23 27.52
CA GLN A 131 -4.42 28.05 26.38
C GLN A 131 -3.14 27.57 25.67
N ILE A 132 -2.47 26.54 26.17
CA ILE A 132 -1.29 25.92 25.54
C ILE A 132 -1.65 24.49 25.19
N VAL A 133 -1.51 24.14 23.92
CA VAL A 133 -1.80 22.79 23.40
C VAL A 133 -0.83 21.77 24.00
N ARG A 134 -1.36 20.70 24.58
CA ARG A 134 -0.65 19.56 25.14
C ARG A 134 -1.06 18.26 24.44
N ASP A 135 -0.35 17.17 24.74
CA ASP A 135 -0.69 15.83 24.23
C ASP A 135 -2.12 15.40 24.58
N GLU A 136 -2.60 15.78 25.78
CA GLU A 136 -3.97 15.51 26.22
C GLU A 136 -5.02 16.22 25.33
N ASP A 137 -4.71 17.43 24.83
CA ASP A 137 -5.60 18.18 23.94
C ASP A 137 -5.65 17.52 22.57
N ILE A 138 -4.52 17.02 22.05
CA ILE A 138 -4.45 16.24 20.81
C ILE A 138 -5.25 14.96 20.96
N ALA A 139 -5.06 14.22 22.05
CA ALA A 139 -5.83 13.01 22.33
C ALA A 139 -7.34 13.30 22.44
N ARG A 140 -7.74 14.43 23.07
CA ARG A 140 -9.15 14.85 23.17
C ARG A 140 -9.73 15.21 21.80
N VAL A 141 -9.02 15.97 20.96
CA VAL A 141 -9.53 16.37 19.65
C VAL A 141 -9.67 15.16 18.72
N LEU A 142 -8.73 14.23 18.74
CA LEU A 142 -8.84 12.97 17.99
C LEU A 142 -10.02 12.13 18.49
N SER A 143 -10.25 12.10 19.81
CA SER A 143 -11.41 11.37 20.39
C SER A 143 -12.75 12.04 20.12
N SER A 144 -12.77 13.33 19.78
CA SER A 144 -13.97 14.09 19.45
C SER A 144 -14.45 13.88 18.01
N CYS A 145 -13.64 13.23 17.17
CA CYS A 145 -14.04 12.90 15.80
C CYS A 145 -15.24 11.95 15.82
N ASP A 146 -16.32 12.32 15.15
CA ASP A 146 -17.48 11.47 14.97
C ASP A 146 -17.14 10.36 13.97
N LEU A 147 -17.00 9.13 14.48
CA LEU A 147 -16.72 7.97 13.66
C LEU A 147 -17.98 7.53 12.91
N PRO A 148 -17.91 7.36 11.58
CA PRO A 148 -19.03 6.87 10.80
C PRO A 148 -19.31 5.40 11.14
N ASP A 149 -20.51 4.95 10.86
CA ASP A 149 -20.79 3.52 10.80
C ASP A 149 -20.02 2.92 9.61
N ILE A 150 -18.93 2.24 9.91
CA ILE A 150 -18.10 1.59 8.89
C ILE A 150 -18.70 0.26 8.40
N GLY A 151 -19.82 -0.17 9.02
CA GLY A 151 -20.47 -1.45 8.76
C GLY A 151 -19.79 -2.65 9.45
N ASP A 152 -20.57 -3.70 9.67
CA ASP A 152 -20.07 -4.94 10.24
C ASP A 152 -19.00 -5.59 9.35
N GLY A 153 -17.98 -6.17 9.98
CA GLY A 153 -16.93 -6.90 9.27
C GLY A 153 -15.87 -6.04 8.59
N ARG A 154 -15.77 -4.76 8.93
CA ARG A 154 -14.66 -3.87 8.51
C ARG A 154 -13.78 -3.48 9.69
N GLU A 155 -12.54 -3.14 9.37
CA GLU A 155 -11.54 -2.68 10.33
C GLU A 155 -10.79 -1.46 9.81
N ILE A 156 -10.28 -0.62 10.72
CA ILE A 156 -9.48 0.55 10.40
C ILE A 156 -8.05 0.06 10.09
N LEU A 157 -7.59 0.33 8.88
CA LEU A 157 -6.23 0.03 8.46
C LEU A 157 -5.27 1.19 8.73
N HIS A 158 -5.70 2.42 8.44
CA HIS A 158 -4.99 3.66 8.70
C HIS A 158 -5.94 4.69 9.29
N ALA A 159 -5.46 5.52 10.21
CA ALA A 159 -6.19 6.65 10.78
C ALA A 159 -5.19 7.78 11.09
N GLN A 160 -4.99 8.68 10.13
CA GLN A 160 -3.93 9.68 10.15
C GLN A 160 -4.49 11.08 10.32
N PRO A 161 -4.03 11.86 11.33
CA PRO A 161 -4.25 13.30 11.34
C PRO A 161 -3.57 13.91 10.11
N VAL A 162 -4.34 14.60 9.28
CA VAL A 162 -3.83 15.19 8.03
C VAL A 162 -3.67 16.70 8.13
N ASN A 163 -4.32 17.34 9.11
CA ASN A 163 -4.24 18.75 9.35
C ASN A 163 -4.68 19.08 10.78
N PHE A 164 -3.97 19.98 11.44
CA PHE A 164 -4.43 20.64 12.65
C PHE A 164 -4.67 22.12 12.38
N ALA A 165 -5.69 22.68 13.05
CA ALA A 165 -5.95 24.10 13.05
C ALA A 165 -6.12 24.60 14.47
N LEU A 166 -5.62 25.81 14.75
CA LEU A 166 -5.70 26.48 16.05
C LEU A 166 -6.28 27.86 15.86
N ASP A 167 -7.45 28.13 16.46
CA ASP A 167 -8.18 29.40 16.34
C ASP A 167 -8.28 29.86 14.87
N HIS A 168 -8.71 28.98 13.94
CA HIS A 168 -8.85 29.21 12.49
C HIS A 168 -7.54 29.27 11.70
N ARG A 169 -6.37 29.11 12.30
CA ARG A 169 -5.09 28.99 11.60
C ARG A 169 -4.83 27.53 11.26
N SER A 170 -5.10 27.16 10.03
CA SER A 170 -4.92 25.79 9.51
C SER A 170 -3.48 25.53 9.01
N GLY A 171 -3.15 24.26 8.80
CA GLY A 171 -1.86 23.83 8.24
C GLY A 171 -0.78 23.62 9.27
N LEU A 172 -1.15 23.37 10.51
CA LEU A 172 -0.19 23.03 11.57
C LEU A 172 0.17 21.53 11.46
N VAL A 173 1.46 21.24 11.39
CA VAL A 173 1.97 19.87 11.42
C VAL A 173 1.95 19.33 12.85
N ASP A 174 2.43 20.14 13.81
CA ASP A 174 2.39 19.84 15.22
C ASP A 174 1.89 21.07 15.99
N PRO A 175 0.71 21.00 16.61
CA PRO A 175 0.14 22.11 17.38
C PRO A 175 0.70 22.21 18.80
N ARG A 176 1.50 21.27 19.30
CA ARG A 176 1.99 21.22 20.69
C ARG A 176 2.79 22.48 21.05
N GLY A 177 2.55 22.99 22.25
CA GLY A 177 3.22 24.19 22.76
C GLY A 177 2.71 25.51 22.18
N GLN A 178 1.80 25.49 21.20
CA GLN A 178 1.19 26.70 20.66
C GLN A 178 0.07 27.21 21.56
N ILE A 179 -0.16 28.53 21.51
CA ILE A 179 -1.19 29.19 22.31
C ILE A 179 -2.44 29.42 21.49
N GLY A 180 -3.58 28.97 22.02
CA GLY A 180 -4.89 29.12 21.39
C GLY A 180 -6.03 28.63 22.27
N ASN A 181 -7.26 28.82 21.81
CA ASN A 181 -8.46 28.46 22.56
C ASN A 181 -9.18 27.24 22.00
N ASN A 182 -9.18 27.04 20.68
CA ASN A 182 -9.83 25.93 20.03
C ASN A 182 -8.82 25.19 19.15
N LEU A 183 -8.76 23.87 19.30
CA LEU A 183 -7.98 22.96 18.48
C LEU A 183 -8.93 22.15 17.61
N ASP A 184 -8.70 22.21 16.31
CA ASP A 184 -9.40 21.43 15.30
C ASP A 184 -8.46 20.39 14.68
N VAL A 185 -8.99 19.25 14.24
CA VAL A 185 -8.25 18.23 13.50
C VAL A 185 -9.08 17.72 12.32
N ASP A 186 -8.41 17.55 11.18
CA ASP A 186 -8.92 16.74 10.07
C ASP A 186 -8.20 15.38 10.12
N LEU A 187 -8.97 14.30 10.17
CA LEU A 187 -8.49 12.93 10.26
C LEU A 187 -8.90 12.16 9.00
N HIS A 188 -7.95 11.55 8.31
CA HIS A 188 -8.22 10.59 7.26
C HIS A 188 -8.24 9.17 7.83
N MET A 189 -9.32 8.45 7.61
CA MET A 189 -9.48 7.06 8.03
C MET A 189 -9.67 6.16 6.81
N LEU A 190 -8.84 5.13 6.70
CA LEU A 190 -8.94 4.08 5.69
C LEU A 190 -9.38 2.77 6.35
N THR A 191 -10.46 2.17 5.86
CA THR A 191 -10.97 0.88 6.36
C THR A 191 -10.88 -0.20 5.31
N VAL A 192 -10.75 -1.45 5.76
CA VAL A 192 -10.75 -2.64 4.90
C VAL A 192 -11.62 -3.73 5.51
N ARG A 193 -11.90 -4.80 4.74
CA ARG A 193 -12.56 -5.99 5.30
C ARG A 193 -11.70 -6.62 6.40
N ALA A 194 -12.27 -6.83 7.57
CA ALA A 194 -11.62 -7.46 8.72
C ALA A 194 -11.06 -8.86 8.38
N LYS A 195 -11.77 -9.60 7.53
CA LYS A 195 -11.35 -10.92 7.05
C LYS A 195 -9.97 -10.86 6.40
N THR A 196 -9.67 -9.84 5.58
CA THR A 196 -8.39 -9.71 4.88
C THR A 196 -7.22 -9.61 5.86
N ILE A 197 -7.36 -8.79 6.92
CA ILE A 197 -6.33 -8.67 7.97
C ILE A 197 -6.19 -9.97 8.76
N ARG A 198 -7.30 -10.61 9.12
CA ARG A 198 -7.29 -11.88 9.87
C ARG A 198 -6.65 -13.01 9.09
N ASP A 199 -6.98 -13.17 7.81
CA ASP A 199 -6.38 -14.18 6.95
C ASP A 199 -4.86 -13.96 6.83
N LEU A 200 -4.45 -12.69 6.69
CA LEU A 200 -3.03 -12.32 6.66
C LEU A 200 -2.32 -12.65 7.96
N ALA A 201 -2.88 -12.21 9.10
CA ALA A 201 -2.30 -12.49 10.42
C ALA A 201 -2.17 -13.99 10.67
N HIS A 202 -3.21 -14.76 10.31
CA HIS A 202 -3.18 -16.22 10.43
C HIS A 202 -2.11 -16.85 9.54
N CYS A 203 -1.95 -16.38 8.29
CA CYS A 203 -0.93 -16.89 7.39
C CYS A 203 0.50 -16.58 7.87
N VAL A 204 0.72 -15.36 8.38
CA VAL A 204 2.01 -14.94 8.96
C VAL A 204 2.35 -15.79 10.19
N LYS A 205 1.39 -16.01 11.09
CA LYS A 205 1.57 -16.86 12.26
C LYS A 205 1.93 -18.31 11.89
N ARG A 206 1.31 -18.86 10.84
CA ARG A 206 1.67 -20.19 10.32
C ARG A 206 3.08 -20.22 9.73
N CYS A 207 3.67 -19.08 9.39
CA CYS A 207 5.06 -18.95 8.97
C CYS A 207 6.03 -18.75 10.15
N ASP A 208 5.59 -18.94 11.40
CA ASP A 208 6.35 -18.76 12.63
C ASP A 208 6.84 -17.31 12.83
N LEU A 209 6.01 -16.33 12.44
CA LEU A 209 6.26 -14.91 12.57
C LEU A 209 5.10 -14.20 13.25
N GLU A 210 5.40 -13.04 13.83
CA GLU A 210 4.40 -12.12 14.39
C GLU A 210 4.18 -10.93 13.45
N LEU A 211 2.91 -10.57 13.23
CA LEU A 211 2.53 -9.44 12.40
C LEU A 211 2.67 -8.13 13.19
N ALA A 212 3.73 -7.39 12.93
CA ALA A 212 4.08 -6.15 13.62
C ALA A 212 3.48 -4.88 12.97
N GLY A 213 2.78 -5.04 11.87
CA GLY A 213 2.11 -3.95 11.18
C GLY A 213 1.54 -4.35 9.84
N VAL A 214 0.57 -3.56 9.38
CA VAL A 214 -0.09 -3.75 8.09
C VAL A 214 -0.24 -2.39 7.43
N ALA A 215 -0.02 -2.32 6.11
CA ALA A 215 -0.21 -1.11 5.34
C ALA A 215 -0.99 -1.35 4.05
N SER A 216 -1.70 -0.33 3.58
CA SER A 216 -2.29 -0.33 2.25
C SER A 216 -1.21 -0.19 1.18
N ALA A 217 -1.24 -1.03 0.14
CA ALA A 217 -0.33 -0.90 -1.01
C ALA A 217 -0.46 0.48 -1.67
N ALA A 218 -1.67 1.04 -1.75
CA ALA A 218 -1.90 2.39 -2.28
C ALA A 218 -1.12 3.46 -1.51
N TYR A 219 -1.11 3.38 -0.17
CA TYR A 219 -0.38 4.30 0.70
C TYR A 219 1.13 4.18 0.51
N VAL A 220 1.67 2.98 0.63
CA VAL A 220 3.12 2.78 0.58
C VAL A 220 3.69 3.03 -0.82
N SER A 221 2.95 2.70 -1.89
CA SER A 221 3.36 3.01 -3.26
C SER A 221 3.47 4.52 -3.49
N GLY A 222 2.51 5.31 -2.96
CA GLY A 222 2.57 6.78 -3.00
C GLY A 222 3.80 7.31 -2.24
N ARG A 223 4.05 6.80 -1.03
CA ARG A 223 5.22 7.17 -0.23
C ARG A 223 6.57 6.93 -0.92
N SER A 224 6.65 5.92 -1.77
CA SER A 224 7.91 5.58 -2.46
C SER A 224 8.09 6.27 -3.80
N THR A 225 7.02 6.72 -4.46
CA THR A 225 7.10 7.19 -5.86
C THR A 225 6.83 8.68 -6.04
N LEU A 226 6.08 9.30 -5.13
CA LEU A 226 5.82 10.73 -5.14
C LEU A 226 7.01 11.47 -4.53
N VAL A 227 7.52 12.48 -5.24
CA VAL A 227 8.52 13.37 -4.68
C VAL A 227 7.89 14.33 -3.66
N GLU A 228 8.71 14.97 -2.85
CA GLU A 228 8.24 15.80 -1.73
C GLU A 228 7.26 16.90 -2.17
N ASP A 229 7.58 17.62 -3.25
CA ASP A 229 6.71 18.65 -3.81
C ASP A 229 5.36 18.11 -4.31
N GLU A 230 5.34 16.89 -4.85
CA GLU A 230 4.10 16.24 -5.29
C GLU A 230 3.22 15.86 -4.10
N GLN A 231 3.85 15.34 -3.02
CA GLN A 231 3.12 15.03 -1.78
C GLN A 231 2.60 16.30 -1.09
N GLU A 232 3.32 17.41 -1.17
CA GLU A 232 2.93 18.68 -0.55
C GLU A 232 1.81 19.37 -1.32
N LEU A 233 1.95 19.51 -2.65
CA LEU A 233 1.06 20.32 -3.48
C LEU A 233 -0.21 19.58 -3.94
N GLY A 234 -0.22 18.29 -3.87
CA GLY A 234 -1.31 17.42 -4.31
C GLY A 234 -0.94 16.58 -5.53
N ALA A 235 -1.02 15.25 -5.36
CA ALA A 235 -0.79 14.30 -6.44
C ALA A 235 -1.55 12.99 -6.20
N VAL A 236 -1.86 12.31 -7.30
CA VAL A 236 -2.38 10.94 -7.28
C VAL A 236 -1.26 9.98 -7.64
N CYS A 237 -1.10 8.95 -6.84
CA CYS A 237 -0.33 7.76 -7.19
C CYS A 237 -1.29 6.63 -7.58
N ILE A 238 -1.11 6.06 -8.77
CA ILE A 238 -1.86 4.91 -9.27
C ILE A 238 -0.88 3.74 -9.41
N ASP A 239 -1.04 2.71 -8.59
CA ASP A 239 -0.26 1.47 -8.64
C ASP A 239 -1.01 0.41 -9.47
N PHE A 240 -0.59 0.25 -10.71
CA PHE A 240 -1.10 -0.75 -11.63
C PHE A 240 -0.47 -2.11 -11.35
N GLY A 241 -1.08 -2.87 -10.43
CA GLY A 241 -0.69 -4.23 -10.09
C GLY A 241 -1.13 -5.27 -11.13
N GLY A 242 -0.89 -6.55 -10.78
CA GLY A 242 -1.35 -7.67 -11.61
C GLY A 242 -2.84 -7.98 -11.41
N GLY A 243 -3.29 -8.15 -10.17
CA GLY A 243 -4.68 -8.51 -9.86
C GLY A 243 -5.59 -7.31 -9.56
N SER A 244 -5.03 -6.19 -9.17
CA SER A 244 -5.75 -4.97 -8.79
C SER A 244 -4.98 -3.73 -9.17
N THR A 245 -5.68 -2.61 -9.26
CA THR A 245 -5.11 -1.28 -9.41
C THR A 245 -5.48 -0.47 -8.19
N SER A 246 -4.48 -0.04 -7.43
CA SER A 246 -4.65 0.77 -6.22
C SER A 246 -4.34 2.24 -6.53
N TYR A 247 -5.01 3.16 -5.86
CA TYR A 247 -4.75 4.58 -6.04
C TYR A 247 -4.86 5.32 -4.71
N SER A 248 -4.06 6.38 -4.57
CA SER A 248 -4.05 7.24 -3.39
C SER A 248 -3.83 8.70 -3.77
N ILE A 249 -4.46 9.61 -3.04
CA ILE A 249 -4.28 11.04 -3.15
C ILE A 249 -3.45 11.52 -1.97
N PHE A 250 -2.39 12.24 -2.26
CA PHE A 250 -1.55 12.91 -1.26
C PHE A 250 -1.74 14.42 -1.35
N LEU A 251 -1.77 15.08 -0.19
CA LEU A 251 -1.81 16.53 -0.03
C LEU A 251 -1.16 16.88 1.30
N LYS A 252 -0.33 17.93 1.34
CA LYS A 252 0.41 18.35 2.54
C LYS A 252 1.17 17.18 3.21
N LYS A 253 1.78 16.33 2.37
CA LYS A 253 2.55 15.12 2.76
C LYS A 253 1.75 13.98 3.40
N HIS A 254 0.43 14.11 3.50
CA HIS A 254 -0.45 13.08 4.06
C HIS A 254 -1.31 12.44 2.96
N MET A 255 -1.60 11.17 3.14
CA MET A 255 -2.62 10.49 2.32
C MET A 255 -4.00 10.96 2.79
N ILE A 256 -4.77 11.58 1.88
CA ILE A 256 -6.11 12.09 2.15
C ILE A 256 -7.22 11.23 1.55
N PHE A 257 -6.86 10.31 0.65
CA PHE A 257 -7.80 9.37 0.04
C PHE A 257 -7.05 8.15 -0.49
N ALA A 258 -7.67 6.97 -0.44
CA ALA A 258 -7.16 5.78 -1.11
C ALA A 258 -8.29 4.84 -1.49
N GLY A 259 -8.08 4.09 -2.57
CA GLY A 259 -9.00 3.09 -3.05
C GLY A 259 -8.30 2.01 -3.86
N SER A 260 -9.05 1.01 -4.31
CA SER A 260 -8.58 0.00 -5.23
C SER A 260 -9.70 -0.51 -6.13
N ILE A 261 -9.34 -0.86 -7.36
CA ILE A 261 -10.18 -1.52 -8.36
C ILE A 261 -9.65 -2.94 -8.51
N MET A 262 -10.55 -3.93 -8.54
CA MET A 262 -10.20 -5.35 -8.65
C MET A 262 -9.91 -5.75 -10.11
N LEU A 263 -9.26 -4.87 -10.86
CA LEU A 263 -8.77 -5.05 -12.21
C LEU A 263 -7.29 -4.67 -12.29
N GLY A 264 -6.53 -5.37 -13.11
CA GLY A 264 -5.10 -5.11 -13.29
C GLY A 264 -4.52 -5.90 -14.47
N GLY A 265 -3.20 -5.99 -14.58
CA GLY A 265 -2.48 -6.58 -15.70
C GLY A 265 -2.80 -8.04 -16.00
N ASN A 266 -3.26 -8.83 -15.02
CA ASN A 266 -3.69 -10.22 -15.24
C ASN A 266 -5.00 -10.31 -16.06
N HIS A 267 -5.85 -9.29 -15.97
CA HIS A 267 -7.06 -9.19 -16.79
C HIS A 267 -6.69 -8.94 -18.25
N VAL A 268 -5.73 -8.05 -18.50
CA VAL A 268 -5.17 -7.86 -19.85
C VAL A 268 -4.58 -9.16 -20.39
N THR A 269 -3.83 -9.91 -19.57
CA THR A 269 -3.30 -11.22 -19.95
C THR A 269 -4.42 -12.20 -20.33
N ARG A 270 -5.50 -12.20 -19.56
CA ARG A 270 -6.68 -13.04 -19.82
C ARG A 270 -7.37 -12.64 -21.13
N ASP A 271 -7.52 -11.35 -21.38
CA ASP A 271 -8.12 -10.84 -22.63
C ASP A 271 -7.28 -11.25 -23.84
N ILE A 272 -5.94 -11.17 -23.74
CA ILE A 272 -5.02 -11.68 -24.77
C ILE A 272 -5.18 -13.20 -24.95
N SER A 273 -5.24 -13.95 -23.85
CA SER A 273 -5.41 -15.40 -23.86
C SER A 273 -6.69 -15.82 -24.61
N LEU A 274 -7.80 -15.11 -24.35
CA LEU A 274 -9.08 -15.34 -25.00
C LEU A 274 -9.10 -14.85 -26.44
N GLY A 275 -8.62 -13.64 -26.70
CA GLY A 275 -8.62 -13.03 -28.04
C GLY A 275 -7.71 -13.75 -29.03
N LEU A 276 -6.55 -14.20 -28.57
CA LEU A 276 -5.59 -14.98 -29.38
C LEU A 276 -5.73 -16.48 -29.21
N GLN A 277 -6.65 -16.97 -28.38
CA GLN A 277 -6.86 -18.40 -28.08
C GLN A 277 -5.56 -19.14 -27.75
N VAL A 278 -4.78 -18.59 -26.83
CA VAL A 278 -3.50 -19.14 -26.36
C VAL A 278 -3.50 -19.39 -24.86
N PRO A 279 -2.68 -20.29 -24.33
CA PRO A 279 -2.51 -20.46 -22.90
C PRO A 279 -2.12 -19.16 -22.22
N THR A 280 -2.60 -18.92 -20.98
CA THR A 280 -2.33 -17.69 -20.20
C THR A 280 -0.83 -17.41 -20.05
N ALA A 281 0.00 -18.46 -19.92
CA ALA A 281 1.45 -18.30 -19.83
C ALA A 281 2.08 -17.74 -21.12
N VAL A 282 1.53 -18.11 -22.29
CA VAL A 282 1.95 -17.59 -23.59
C VAL A 282 1.44 -16.15 -23.75
N ALA A 283 0.17 -15.89 -23.38
CA ALA A 283 -0.40 -14.54 -23.39
C ALA A 283 0.42 -13.56 -22.53
N GLU A 284 0.88 -13.98 -21.34
CA GLU A 284 1.73 -13.16 -20.48
C GLU A 284 3.08 -12.84 -21.14
N LYS A 285 3.69 -13.80 -21.81
CA LYS A 285 4.93 -13.56 -22.58
C LYS A 285 4.71 -12.58 -23.73
N ILE A 286 3.62 -12.75 -24.49
CA ILE A 286 3.25 -11.84 -25.59
C ILE A 286 3.03 -10.43 -25.04
N LYS A 287 2.22 -10.28 -23.99
CA LYS A 287 1.98 -9.00 -23.33
C LYS A 287 3.27 -8.29 -22.93
N THR A 288 4.19 -9.00 -22.30
CA THR A 288 5.41 -8.41 -21.74
C THR A 288 6.48 -8.10 -22.78
N ARG A 289 6.54 -8.87 -23.86
CA ARG A 289 7.55 -8.68 -24.93
C ARG A 289 7.08 -7.72 -26.03
N ASN A 290 5.82 -7.84 -26.44
CA ASN A 290 5.29 -7.19 -27.64
C ASN A 290 4.19 -6.16 -27.34
N GLY A 291 3.71 -6.10 -26.09
CA GLY A 291 2.59 -5.25 -25.70
C GLY A 291 2.83 -3.77 -25.94
N GLY A 292 1.74 -3.06 -26.17
CA GLY A 292 1.69 -1.61 -26.35
C GLY A 292 0.24 -1.14 -26.26
N LEU A 293 0.04 0.19 -26.19
CA LEU A 293 -1.29 0.79 -26.05
C LEU A 293 -1.58 1.87 -27.11
N ILE A 294 -0.57 2.30 -27.84
CA ILE A 294 -0.68 3.29 -28.90
C ILE A 294 -0.26 2.63 -30.19
N ALA A 295 -1.22 2.47 -31.11
CA ALA A 295 -0.94 1.94 -32.45
C ALA A 295 -0.34 3.03 -33.35
N THR A 296 0.64 2.64 -34.14
CA THR A 296 1.27 3.45 -35.18
C THR A 296 1.16 2.73 -36.51
N GLY A 297 1.35 3.40 -37.64
CA GLY A 297 1.25 2.77 -38.97
C GLY A 297 2.29 1.65 -39.24
N ILE A 298 3.26 1.48 -38.36
CA ILE A 298 4.27 0.41 -38.44
C ILE A 298 3.70 -0.87 -37.78
N ASP A 299 2.86 -0.75 -36.78
CA ASP A 299 2.34 -1.87 -35.99
C ASP A 299 1.44 -2.82 -36.83
N ASP A 300 0.87 -2.36 -37.94
CA ASP A 300 0.11 -3.19 -38.89
C ASP A 300 1.01 -4.15 -39.67
N ARG A 301 2.32 -3.90 -39.72
CA ARG A 301 3.31 -4.70 -40.43
C ARG A 301 4.22 -5.48 -39.47
N ASP A 302 4.20 -5.14 -38.17
CA ASP A 302 4.95 -5.83 -37.14
C ASP A 302 4.22 -7.12 -36.75
N LEU A 303 4.76 -8.25 -37.21
CA LEU A 303 4.16 -9.59 -37.04
C LEU A 303 4.73 -10.24 -35.76
N ILE A 304 3.84 -10.69 -34.92
CA ILE A 304 4.14 -11.41 -33.68
C ILE A 304 3.80 -12.88 -33.88
N GLU A 305 4.78 -13.75 -33.67
CA GLU A 305 4.56 -15.19 -33.68
C GLU A 305 3.76 -15.62 -32.44
N VAL A 306 2.67 -16.35 -32.68
CA VAL A 306 1.78 -16.87 -31.66
C VAL A 306 1.70 -18.38 -31.79
N GLY A 307 2.14 -19.11 -30.79
CA GLY A 307 2.19 -20.58 -30.78
C GLY A 307 3.61 -21.15 -30.85
N GLY A 308 3.78 -22.44 -30.58
CA GLY A 308 5.01 -23.18 -30.88
C GLY A 308 6.00 -23.47 -29.76
N GLU A 309 5.75 -23.09 -28.49
CA GLU A 309 6.74 -23.36 -27.41
C GLU A 309 6.51 -24.62 -26.54
N THR A 310 5.41 -25.37 -26.72
CA THR A 310 5.17 -26.60 -25.95
C THR A 310 4.34 -27.64 -26.71
N GLY A 311 4.97 -28.74 -27.13
CA GLY A 311 4.29 -29.95 -27.56
C GLY A 311 3.50 -29.81 -28.87
N ASP A 312 2.30 -30.35 -28.95
CA ASP A 312 1.44 -30.42 -30.14
C ASP A 312 1.09 -29.09 -30.85
N TRP A 313 1.50 -27.94 -30.25
CA TRP A 313 1.33 -26.59 -30.80
C TRP A 313 2.32 -26.22 -31.94
N GLU A 314 3.27 -27.08 -32.28
CA GLU A 314 4.19 -26.82 -33.40
C GLU A 314 3.48 -26.67 -34.73
N HIS A 315 2.29 -27.28 -34.88
CA HIS A 315 1.48 -27.22 -36.10
C HIS A 315 0.55 -26.00 -36.17
N ASP A 316 0.43 -25.21 -35.04
CA ASP A 316 -0.48 -24.07 -34.95
C ASP A 316 0.27 -22.73 -34.84
N ARG A 317 1.44 -22.63 -35.48
CA ARG A 317 2.15 -21.35 -35.60
C ARG A 317 1.36 -20.42 -36.50
N ARG A 318 0.88 -19.37 -35.91
CA ARG A 318 0.24 -18.25 -36.61
C ARG A 318 0.90 -16.94 -36.24
N THR A 319 0.71 -15.94 -37.08
CA THR A 319 1.15 -14.58 -36.83
C THR A 319 -0.05 -13.69 -36.60
N VAL A 320 0.06 -12.76 -35.67
CA VAL A 320 -0.89 -11.66 -35.48
C VAL A 320 -0.13 -10.35 -35.62
N THR A 321 -0.79 -9.29 -36.01
CA THR A 321 -0.16 -7.98 -36.05
C THR A 321 -0.07 -7.38 -34.64
N ARG A 322 0.91 -6.53 -34.43
CA ARG A 322 0.99 -5.78 -33.19
C ARG A 322 -0.23 -4.87 -32.97
N SER A 323 -0.80 -4.34 -34.05
CA SER A 323 -2.06 -3.59 -34.02
C SER A 323 -3.23 -4.40 -33.42
N GLU A 324 -3.36 -5.70 -33.81
CA GLU A 324 -4.37 -6.58 -33.23
C GLU A 324 -4.15 -6.80 -31.73
N LEU A 325 -2.90 -7.01 -31.32
CA LEU A 325 -2.57 -7.15 -29.90
C LEU A 325 -2.92 -5.88 -29.13
N ILE A 326 -2.59 -4.69 -29.65
CA ILE A 326 -2.96 -3.40 -29.07
C ILE A 326 -4.49 -3.27 -28.98
N GLY A 327 -5.21 -3.68 -30.02
CA GLY A 327 -6.69 -3.69 -30.05
C GLY A 327 -7.32 -4.55 -28.94
N ILE A 328 -6.64 -5.63 -28.52
CA ILE A 328 -7.10 -6.48 -27.41
C ILE A 328 -6.74 -5.85 -26.04
N MET A 329 -5.53 -5.31 -25.90
CA MET A 329 -5.02 -4.81 -24.61
C MET A 329 -5.64 -3.49 -24.19
N ARG A 330 -5.78 -2.57 -25.14
CA ARG A 330 -6.14 -1.18 -24.89
C ARG A 330 -7.51 -1.00 -24.21
N PRO A 331 -8.62 -1.66 -24.65
CA PRO A 331 -9.93 -1.48 -24.03
C PRO A 331 -9.94 -1.79 -22.53
N ARG A 332 -9.21 -2.83 -22.09
CA ARG A 332 -9.11 -3.17 -20.66
C ARG A 332 -8.37 -2.10 -19.85
N ILE A 333 -7.33 -1.54 -20.41
CA ILE A 333 -6.59 -0.46 -19.74
C ILE A 333 -7.41 0.83 -19.70
N GLU A 334 -8.17 1.12 -20.76
CA GLU A 334 -9.10 2.26 -20.82
C GLU A 334 -10.17 2.12 -19.73
N GLU A 335 -10.81 0.97 -19.59
CA GLU A 335 -11.78 0.65 -18.55
C GLU A 335 -11.21 0.93 -17.14
N ILE A 336 -10.01 0.41 -16.85
CA ILE A 336 -9.37 0.62 -15.54
C ILE A 336 -9.11 2.11 -15.27
N LEU A 337 -8.63 2.85 -16.27
CA LEU A 337 -8.33 4.28 -16.13
C LEU A 337 -9.61 5.12 -15.97
N GLU A 338 -10.68 4.77 -16.66
CA GLU A 338 -11.99 5.41 -16.55
C GLU A 338 -12.60 5.18 -15.16
N ASP A 339 -12.51 3.94 -14.64
CA ASP A 339 -12.94 3.61 -13.28
C ASP A 339 -12.15 4.41 -12.23
N VAL A 340 -10.82 4.48 -12.37
CA VAL A 340 -9.98 5.30 -11.48
C VAL A 340 -10.40 6.77 -11.56
N ARG A 341 -10.58 7.30 -12.76
CA ARG A 341 -11.03 8.69 -12.97
C ARG A 341 -12.34 8.95 -12.25
N ALA A 342 -13.35 8.09 -12.42
CA ALA A 342 -14.65 8.24 -11.77
C ALA A 342 -14.53 8.27 -10.24
N GLN A 343 -13.69 7.42 -9.65
CA GLN A 343 -13.45 7.43 -8.21
C GLN A 343 -12.74 8.70 -7.73
N LEU A 344 -11.81 9.24 -8.51
CA LEU A 344 -11.11 10.50 -8.20
C LEU A 344 -12.04 11.72 -8.34
N GLU A 345 -12.99 11.70 -9.27
CA GLU A 345 -14.04 12.72 -9.39
C GLU A 345 -14.93 12.72 -8.13
N ILE A 346 -15.37 11.54 -7.67
CA ILE A 346 -16.14 11.39 -6.43
C ILE A 346 -15.35 11.88 -5.20
N ALA A 347 -14.03 11.66 -5.19
CA ALA A 347 -13.15 12.11 -4.13
C ALA A 347 -12.84 13.62 -4.17
N GLY A 348 -13.31 14.37 -5.17
CA GLY A 348 -13.07 15.80 -5.31
C GLY A 348 -11.64 16.17 -5.74
N PHE A 349 -10.87 15.19 -6.26
CA PHE A 349 -9.47 15.45 -6.63
C PHE A 349 -9.32 16.54 -7.68
N TYR A 350 -10.22 16.61 -8.65
CA TYR A 350 -10.18 17.60 -9.73
C TYR A 350 -10.51 19.03 -9.27
N GLU A 351 -10.91 19.22 -8.03
CA GLU A 351 -11.09 20.54 -7.39
C GLU A 351 -9.78 21.09 -6.78
N LEU A 352 -8.76 20.22 -6.63
CA LEU A 352 -7.46 20.63 -6.12
C LEU A 352 -6.71 21.51 -7.11
N LYS A 353 -5.90 22.45 -6.61
CA LYS A 353 -5.10 23.37 -7.44
C LYS A 353 -4.00 22.64 -8.23
N SER A 354 -3.45 21.57 -7.69
CA SER A 354 -2.45 20.73 -8.34
C SER A 354 -3.07 19.37 -8.62
N GLN A 355 -2.93 18.91 -9.87
CA GLN A 355 -3.52 17.66 -10.35
C GLN A 355 -2.45 16.85 -11.08
N LYS A 356 -1.44 16.39 -10.33
CA LYS A 356 -0.36 15.56 -10.87
C LYS A 356 -0.70 14.08 -10.73
N PHE A 357 -0.40 13.33 -11.78
CA PHE A 357 -0.59 11.88 -11.78
C PHE A 357 0.73 11.15 -11.94
N VAL A 358 0.91 10.14 -11.10
CA VAL A 358 2.08 9.27 -11.11
C VAL A 358 1.60 7.81 -11.20
N LEU A 359 1.97 7.14 -12.29
CA LEU A 359 1.68 5.71 -12.48
C LEU A 359 2.87 4.88 -12.02
N THR A 360 2.60 3.83 -11.28
CA THR A 360 3.61 2.86 -10.84
C THR A 360 3.04 1.44 -10.91
N GLY A 361 3.75 0.46 -10.36
CA GLY A 361 3.35 -0.96 -10.46
C GLY A 361 3.89 -1.66 -11.71
N GLY A 362 3.72 -2.97 -11.77
CA GLY A 362 4.27 -3.78 -12.86
C GLY A 362 3.67 -3.45 -14.24
N THR A 363 2.37 -3.21 -14.29
CA THR A 363 1.62 -2.92 -15.53
C THR A 363 1.94 -1.50 -16.06
N SER A 364 2.41 -0.59 -15.21
CA SER A 364 2.80 0.76 -15.64
C SER A 364 3.96 0.79 -16.64
N GLN A 365 4.66 -0.34 -16.79
CA GLN A 365 5.77 -0.49 -17.75
C GLN A 365 5.28 -0.77 -19.19
N THR A 366 3.96 -0.92 -19.40
CA THR A 366 3.41 -1.12 -20.75
C THR A 366 3.64 0.11 -21.62
N PRO A 367 4.31 -0.01 -22.77
CA PRO A 367 4.57 1.13 -23.66
C PRO A 367 3.32 1.88 -24.04
N GLY A 368 3.34 3.21 -23.92
CA GLY A 368 2.24 4.10 -24.26
C GLY A 368 1.16 4.25 -23.17
N LEU A 369 1.34 3.65 -21.98
CA LEU A 369 0.39 3.79 -20.87
C LEU A 369 0.33 5.23 -20.35
N ASP A 370 1.44 5.91 -20.23
CA ASP A 370 1.53 7.32 -19.84
C ASP A 370 0.75 8.24 -20.79
N THR A 371 0.89 8.01 -22.08
CA THR A 371 0.18 8.78 -23.13
C THR A 371 -1.33 8.50 -23.09
N LEU A 372 -1.73 7.22 -22.97
CA LEU A 372 -3.14 6.84 -22.88
C LEU A 372 -3.77 7.38 -21.60
N ALA A 373 -3.10 7.23 -20.47
CA ALA A 373 -3.55 7.73 -19.17
C ALA A 373 -3.68 9.27 -19.18
N SER A 374 -2.72 10.00 -19.77
CA SER A 374 -2.80 11.46 -19.88
C SER A 374 -4.04 11.91 -20.65
N ARG A 375 -4.43 11.16 -21.67
CA ARG A 375 -5.63 11.44 -22.46
C ARG A 375 -6.92 11.21 -21.67
N ILE A 376 -7.00 10.10 -20.93
CA ILE A 376 -8.21 9.72 -20.18
C ILE A 376 -8.35 10.56 -18.92
N LEU A 377 -7.27 10.76 -18.17
CA LEU A 377 -7.28 11.52 -16.92
C LEU A 377 -7.30 13.04 -17.15
N GLY A 378 -7.08 13.50 -18.39
CA GLY A 378 -7.13 14.90 -18.76
C GLY A 378 -5.95 15.75 -18.23
N GLN A 379 -4.89 15.10 -17.75
CA GLN A 379 -3.74 15.72 -17.09
C GLN A 379 -2.44 15.04 -17.50
N GLN A 380 -1.32 15.73 -17.29
CA GLN A 380 -0.01 15.14 -17.53
C GLN A 380 0.29 14.02 -16.54
N VAL A 381 0.71 12.87 -17.06
CA VAL A 381 1.02 11.66 -16.31
C VAL A 381 2.50 11.32 -16.46
N ARG A 382 3.16 10.93 -15.39
CA ARG A 382 4.51 10.36 -15.43
C ARG A 382 4.56 8.93 -14.87
N ILE A 383 5.51 8.15 -15.32
CA ILE A 383 5.80 6.85 -14.71
C ILE A 383 6.71 7.06 -13.50
N GLY A 384 6.23 6.62 -12.33
CA GLY A 384 6.94 6.66 -11.05
C GLY A 384 7.80 5.43 -10.85
N ARG A 385 8.97 5.65 -10.26
CA ARG A 385 9.85 4.59 -9.75
C ARG A 385 10.10 4.83 -8.28
N PRO A 386 10.36 3.78 -7.49
CA PRO A 386 10.60 3.95 -6.07
C PRO A 386 11.88 4.75 -5.81
N LEU A 387 11.86 5.50 -4.72
CA LEU A 387 13.01 6.24 -4.21
C LEU A 387 14.16 5.26 -3.90
N ARG A 388 15.39 5.74 -3.98
CA ARG A 388 16.56 4.93 -3.64
C ARG A 388 16.68 4.76 -2.13
N ILE A 389 16.82 3.52 -1.71
CA ILE A 389 17.13 3.14 -0.32
C ILE A 389 18.54 2.58 -0.27
N HIS A 390 19.26 2.84 0.82
CA HIS A 390 20.62 2.36 1.01
C HIS A 390 20.70 0.83 0.95
N ARG A 391 21.63 0.32 0.12
CA ARG A 391 21.85 -1.11 -0.14
C ARG A 391 20.68 -1.87 -0.79
N LEU A 392 19.68 -1.17 -1.31
CA LEU A 392 18.64 -1.84 -2.10
C LEU A 392 19.27 -2.33 -3.42
N PRO A 393 19.18 -3.63 -3.77
CA PRO A 393 19.68 -4.12 -5.04
C PRO A 393 18.97 -3.46 -6.23
N GLN A 394 19.70 -3.19 -7.32
CA GLN A 394 19.16 -2.49 -8.49
C GLN A 394 17.92 -3.17 -9.10
N ALA A 395 17.79 -4.49 -8.98
CA ALA A 395 16.62 -5.24 -9.42
C ALA A 395 15.30 -4.78 -8.79
N TYR A 396 15.34 -4.09 -7.63
CA TYR A 396 14.19 -3.59 -6.92
C TYR A 396 13.89 -2.11 -7.19
N SER A 397 14.66 -1.45 -8.07
CA SER A 397 14.47 -0.02 -8.40
C SER A 397 13.39 0.24 -9.46
N GLY A 398 12.78 -0.80 -10.02
CA GLY A 398 11.70 -0.69 -10.99
C GLY A 398 10.35 -0.36 -10.36
N SER A 399 9.44 0.25 -11.13
CA SER A 399 8.07 0.59 -10.69
C SER A 399 7.30 -0.60 -10.12
N SER A 400 7.61 -1.82 -10.57
CA SER A 400 6.99 -3.04 -10.03
C SER A 400 7.34 -3.36 -8.57
N CYS A 401 8.26 -2.63 -7.94
CA CYS A 401 8.66 -2.81 -6.55
C CYS A 401 8.30 -1.60 -5.66
N SER A 402 7.48 -0.68 -6.15
CA SER A 402 7.13 0.56 -5.44
C SER A 402 6.45 0.28 -4.10
N ALA A 403 5.49 -0.64 -4.04
CA ALA A 403 4.84 -1.03 -2.78
C ALA A 403 5.86 -1.60 -1.78
N LEU A 404 6.74 -2.50 -2.22
CA LEU A 404 7.76 -3.11 -1.36
C LEU A 404 8.75 -2.07 -0.81
N VAL A 405 9.24 -1.16 -1.66
CA VAL A 405 10.15 -0.08 -1.25
C VAL A 405 9.44 0.91 -0.34
N GLY A 406 8.20 1.26 -0.65
CA GLY A 406 7.37 2.14 0.18
C GLY A 406 7.07 1.53 1.55
N LEU A 407 6.91 0.22 1.62
CA LEU A 407 6.74 -0.48 2.89
C LEU A 407 8.00 -0.40 3.76
N ALA A 408 9.20 -0.41 3.14
CA ALA A 408 10.44 -0.18 3.88
C ALA A 408 10.50 1.25 4.46
N LEU A 409 10.08 2.25 3.68
CA LEU A 409 9.99 3.64 4.16
C LEU A 409 8.93 3.80 5.25
N PHE A 410 7.78 3.12 5.10
CA PHE A 410 6.73 3.10 6.13
C PHE A 410 7.22 2.47 7.44
N ALA A 411 7.96 1.39 7.36
CA ALA A 411 8.53 0.72 8.53
C ALA A 411 9.56 1.59 9.25
N ALA A 412 10.44 2.25 8.49
CA ALA A 412 11.53 3.06 9.05
C ALA A 412 11.09 4.46 9.50
N HIS A 413 10.14 5.07 8.77
CA HIS A 413 9.66 6.43 9.01
C HIS A 413 8.13 6.45 9.00
N PRO A 414 7.47 5.84 10.00
CA PRO A 414 6.02 5.88 10.11
C PRO A 414 5.55 7.32 10.33
N GLN A 415 4.38 7.64 9.79
CA GLN A 415 3.65 8.85 10.20
C GLN A 415 2.81 8.53 11.43
N ASP A 416 2.54 9.54 12.25
CA ASP A 416 1.69 9.37 13.43
C ASP A 416 0.28 8.97 13.00
N GLU A 417 -0.25 7.98 13.67
CA GLU A 417 -1.60 7.47 13.50
C GLU A 417 -2.40 7.70 14.80
N TRP A 418 -3.70 7.64 14.71
CA TRP A 418 -4.59 7.87 15.86
C TRP A 418 -4.21 7.05 17.10
N TRP A 419 -3.78 5.82 16.95
CA TRP A 419 -3.35 4.94 18.04
C TRP A 419 -1.95 5.24 18.60
N ASP A 420 -1.21 6.16 18.01
CA ASP A 420 0.08 6.62 18.53
C ASP A 420 -0.10 7.66 19.65
N PHE A 421 -1.30 8.21 19.81
CA PHE A 421 -1.65 9.14 20.87
C PHE A 421 -2.31 8.41 22.05
N GLU A 422 -1.98 8.80 23.28
CA GLU A 422 -2.64 8.31 24.49
C GLU A 422 -4.03 8.94 24.61
N LEU A 423 -5.06 8.19 24.20
CA LEU A 423 -6.44 8.66 24.35
C LEU A 423 -6.83 8.72 25.83
N PRO A 424 -7.52 9.79 26.30
CA PRO A 424 -8.03 9.84 27.66
C PRO A 424 -8.92 8.62 27.92
N ASN A 425 -8.81 8.07 29.14
CA ASN A 425 -9.60 6.93 29.59
C ASN A 425 -11.11 7.26 29.54
N THR A 426 -11.68 7.19 28.36
CA THR A 426 -13.12 7.05 28.23
C THR A 426 -13.46 5.68 28.80
N SER A 427 -14.30 5.64 29.83
CA SER A 427 -14.74 4.44 30.53
C SER A 427 -15.39 3.45 29.53
N TYR A 428 -14.57 2.68 28.84
CA TYR A 428 -15.03 1.61 27.97
C TYR A 428 -15.65 0.52 28.86
N SER A 429 -16.88 0.14 28.53
CA SER A 429 -17.56 -0.90 29.30
C SER A 429 -16.68 -2.15 29.33
N SER A 430 -16.56 -2.79 30.47
CA SER A 430 -15.76 -4.00 30.69
C SER A 430 -16.09 -5.17 29.74
N ARG A 431 -17.22 -5.11 29.04
CA ARG A 431 -17.62 -6.04 27.96
C ARG A 431 -16.79 -5.88 26.69
N THR A 432 -16.44 -4.67 26.32
CA THR A 432 -15.68 -4.38 25.07
C THR A 432 -14.22 -4.79 25.22
N VAL A 433 -13.61 -4.48 26.36
CA VAL A 433 -12.24 -4.91 26.67
C VAL A 433 -12.10 -6.44 26.70
N ARG A 434 -13.11 -7.16 27.28
CA ARG A 434 -13.11 -8.63 27.28
C ARG A 434 -13.22 -9.21 25.86
N LYS A 435 -13.93 -8.58 24.93
CA LYS A 435 -14.03 -9.02 23.54
C LYS A 435 -12.70 -8.81 22.79
N ALA A 436 -12.02 -7.68 22.98
CA ALA A 436 -10.73 -7.40 22.36
C ALA A 436 -9.64 -8.37 22.86
N VAL A 437 -9.53 -8.56 24.18
CA VAL A 437 -8.61 -9.53 24.77
C VAL A 437 -8.94 -10.96 24.33
N ARG A 438 -10.23 -11.31 24.21
CA ARG A 438 -10.68 -12.60 23.72
C ARG A 438 -10.33 -12.78 22.24
N TRP A 439 -10.55 -11.76 21.40
CA TRP A 439 -10.19 -11.79 19.99
C TRP A 439 -8.67 -11.96 19.80
N LEU A 440 -7.85 -11.20 20.53
CA LEU A 440 -6.38 -11.36 20.53
C LEU A 440 -5.98 -12.79 20.96
N ARG A 441 -6.63 -13.33 21.98
CA ARG A 441 -6.32 -14.67 22.50
C ARG A 441 -6.79 -15.82 21.59
N GLU A 442 -7.87 -15.62 20.84
CA GLU A 442 -8.43 -16.60 19.90
C GLU A 442 -7.81 -16.49 18.49
N ASN A 443 -7.22 -15.35 18.12
CA ASN A 443 -6.67 -15.10 16.80
C ASN A 443 -5.16 -14.81 16.80
N TRP A 444 -4.54 -14.79 17.98
CA TRP A 444 -3.11 -14.70 18.23
C TRP A 444 -2.72 -15.85 19.18
#